data_62066e5c2f00a0cb4bcf4dfc4949eaf6
#
_entry.id   62066e5c2f00a0cb4bcf4dfc4949eaf6
#
_cell.length_a   1.000
_cell.length_b   1.000
_cell.length_c   1.000
_cell.angle_alpha   90.00
_cell.angle_beta   90.00
_cell.angle_gamma   90.00
#
_symmetry.space_group_name_H-M   'P 1'
#
loop_
_entity.id
_entity.type
_entity.pdbx_description
1 polymer ?
#
loop_
_entity_poly.entity_id
_entity_poly.type
_entity_poly.pdbx_seq_one_letter_code
_entity_poly.pdbx_strand_id
1 'polypeptide(L)'
;MRLLIATVIMLSSSALALSQIEPTGRQGGAPAPPAPSAPKSRYQRDESAREDRTTGGMIERGEFAAGEPDIKVTVDVPAFRLTLWQNGREVKTYRVGVGMKKYPLAIGERRVEQIIWNPDWIPPDSEWVGERAGVSVGEVIKASDPRNPLGKMKMPLGGGYLIHEAHGPADLGNLVSHGCVRMLRSDLYDLSEKIVAARSLPVSAKKIANAKRTKNTVVARLDDPLVVDVNYDTHVVEGGVLHLYSDVYGRGTNTVDQLRAELEEYGVDPAAADDATLKKMLALPTRQRQYVVSLESVKAGRALEDGRLLPVLPAPAPAKKKALAARKTARPA
;
A
#
# COMPACT_ATOMS: atom_id res chain seq x y z
N MET A 1 64.37 -38.04 -42.88
CA MET A 1 65.56 -37.54 -43.58
C MET A 1 65.43 -36.00 -43.62
N ARG A 2 66.37 -35.34 -42.98
CA ARG A 2 66.72 -33.88 -43.10
C ARG A 2 65.67 -32.92 -42.50
N LEU A 3 66.00 -31.88 -41.74
CA LEU A 3 67.26 -31.42 -41.06
C LEU A 3 66.83 -30.17 -40.26
N LEU A 4 67.27 -30.08 -39.01
CA LEU A 4 67.33 -28.93 -38.13
C LEU A 4 67.68 -27.61 -38.87
N ILE A 5 67.15 -26.49 -38.45
CA ILE A 5 67.92 -25.31 -38.15
C ILE A 5 67.31 -24.56 -36.96
N ALA A 6 68.09 -24.49 -35.91
CA ALA A 6 67.87 -23.62 -34.75
C ALA A 6 68.41 -22.23 -35.11
N THR A 7 67.71 -21.19 -34.73
CA THR A 7 68.32 -19.86 -34.65
C THR A 7 67.94 -19.28 -33.26
N VAL A 8 69.01 -19.24 -32.47
CA VAL A 8 69.06 -18.50 -31.18
C VAL A 8 69.33 -17.02 -31.52
N ILE A 9 68.51 -16.14 -31.04
CA ILE A 9 68.86 -14.72 -30.85
C ILE A 9 68.65 -14.36 -29.41
N MET A 10 69.74 -14.04 -28.78
CA MET A 10 69.89 -13.46 -27.47
C MET A 10 69.61 -11.95 -27.44
N LEU A 11 69.35 -11.46 -26.24
CA LEU A 11 69.48 -10.08 -25.73
C LEU A 11 68.23 -9.22 -25.93
N SER A 12 67.75 -8.53 -24.96
CA SER A 12 68.37 -7.82 -23.85
C SER A 12 67.40 -7.57 -22.69
N SER A 13 67.86 -7.68 -21.48
CA SER A 13 67.23 -7.31 -20.22
C SER A 13 66.92 -5.81 -20.21
N SER A 14 65.67 -5.46 -20.02
CA SER A 14 65.27 -4.18 -19.43
C SER A 14 64.29 -4.48 -18.33
N ALA A 15 64.78 -4.42 -17.10
CA ALA A 15 63.99 -4.51 -15.89
C ALA A 15 63.11 -3.26 -15.78
N LEU A 16 61.82 -3.39 -16.06
CA LEU A 16 60.84 -2.44 -15.60
C LEU A 16 60.30 -2.96 -14.27
N ALA A 17 60.59 -2.22 -13.23
CA ALA A 17 60.01 -2.43 -11.91
C ALA A 17 58.50 -2.32 -11.96
N LEU A 18 57.77 -3.45 -11.93
CA LEU A 18 56.38 -3.46 -11.51
C LEU A 18 56.32 -3.20 -10.02
N SER A 19 55.98 -1.98 -9.66
CA SER A 19 55.48 -1.69 -8.30
C SER A 19 54.25 -2.54 -8.03
N GLN A 20 54.36 -3.51 -7.14
CA GLN A 20 53.23 -4.25 -6.62
C GLN A 20 52.35 -3.25 -5.85
N ILE A 21 51.22 -2.93 -6.42
CA ILE A 21 50.10 -2.31 -5.68
C ILE A 21 49.45 -3.46 -4.91
N GLU A 22 49.76 -3.56 -3.65
CA GLU A 22 49.00 -4.40 -2.73
C GLU A 22 47.54 -3.92 -2.73
N PRO A 23 46.56 -4.81 -2.78
CA PRO A 23 45.18 -4.43 -2.57
C PRO A 23 45.01 -4.03 -1.11
N THR A 24 45.03 -2.72 -0.86
CA THR A 24 44.66 -2.14 0.41
C THR A 24 43.31 -2.63 0.83
N GLY A 25 43.25 -3.10 2.08
CA GLY A 25 42.21 -3.79 2.76
C GLY A 25 40.79 -3.27 2.48
N ARG A 26 39.87 -4.23 2.41
CA ARG A 26 38.45 -4.01 2.65
C ARG A 26 38.29 -3.14 3.89
N GLN A 27 38.03 -1.88 3.68
CA GLN A 27 37.44 -1.07 4.72
C GLN A 27 36.02 -1.65 4.93
N GLY A 28 35.83 -2.27 6.07
CA GLY A 28 34.54 -2.68 6.55
C GLY A 28 33.64 -1.47 6.53
N GLY A 29 32.70 -1.43 5.55
CA GLY A 29 31.64 -0.45 5.55
C GLY A 29 30.90 -0.60 6.90
N ALA A 30 30.76 0.49 7.62
CA ALA A 30 29.94 0.52 8.81
C ALA A 30 28.56 -0.11 8.45
N PRO A 31 27.97 -0.92 9.35
CA PRO A 31 26.63 -1.44 9.11
C PRO A 31 25.71 -0.27 8.83
N ALA A 32 24.90 -0.39 7.78
CA ALA A 32 23.89 0.62 7.44
C ALA A 32 23.08 0.91 8.72
N PRO A 33 22.78 2.17 9.03
CA PRO A 33 21.99 2.49 10.20
C PRO A 33 20.67 1.71 10.09
N PRO A 34 20.14 1.18 11.21
CA PRO A 34 18.85 0.49 11.21
C PRO A 34 17.83 1.43 10.56
N ALA A 35 17.03 0.87 9.65
CA ALA A 35 15.94 1.61 9.03
C ALA A 35 15.13 2.26 10.16
N PRO A 36 14.77 3.55 10.04
CA PRO A 36 13.99 4.20 11.07
C PRO A 36 12.75 3.34 11.31
N SER A 37 12.48 3.02 12.57
CA SER A 37 11.26 2.35 12.99
C SER A 37 10.09 3.10 12.35
N ALA A 38 9.24 2.39 11.62
CA ALA A 38 8.06 3.00 11.00
C ALA A 38 7.32 3.80 12.08
N PRO A 39 6.94 5.05 11.82
CA PRO A 39 6.17 5.80 12.79
C PRO A 39 4.93 4.97 13.11
N LYS A 40 4.71 4.69 14.40
CA LYS A 40 3.51 4.00 14.87
C LYS A 40 2.31 4.71 14.25
N SER A 41 1.38 3.97 13.66
CA SER A 41 0.14 4.54 13.14
C SER A 41 -0.48 5.38 14.25
N ARG A 42 -0.54 6.70 14.09
CA ARG A 42 -1.14 7.62 15.08
C ARG A 42 -2.65 7.47 15.16
N TYR A 43 -3.20 6.55 14.38
CA TYR A 43 -4.63 6.32 14.28
C TYR A 43 -4.98 4.97 14.86
N GLN A 44 -4.82 4.89 16.17
CA GLN A 44 -5.62 3.98 16.96
C GLN A 44 -7.07 4.43 16.78
N ARG A 45 -7.95 3.53 16.36
CA ARG A 45 -9.38 3.81 16.37
C ARG A 45 -9.76 4.05 17.82
N ASP A 46 -10.29 5.23 18.10
CA ASP A 46 -10.74 5.57 19.43
C ASP A 46 -11.85 4.59 19.87
N GLU A 47 -11.52 3.72 20.81
CA GLU A 47 -12.46 2.71 21.35
C GLU A 47 -13.64 3.34 22.08
N SER A 48 -13.46 4.57 22.61
CA SER A 48 -14.55 5.29 23.32
C SER A 48 -15.74 5.58 22.42
N ALA A 49 -15.57 5.57 21.09
CA ALA A 49 -16.65 5.79 20.13
C ALA A 49 -17.55 4.56 19.88
N ARG A 50 -17.25 3.39 20.47
CA ARG A 50 -18.03 2.16 20.29
C ARG A 50 -19.05 1.87 21.38
N GLU A 51 -18.86 2.38 22.58
CA GLU A 51 -19.79 2.12 23.71
C GLU A 51 -21.12 2.88 23.61
N ASP A 52 -21.19 3.92 22.77
CA ASP A 52 -22.37 4.82 22.74
C ASP A 52 -23.42 4.49 21.65
N ARG A 53 -23.41 3.27 21.10
CA ARG A 53 -24.42 2.85 20.10
C ARG A 53 -25.74 2.36 20.70
N THR A 54 -25.86 2.31 22.03
CA THR A 54 -27.05 1.78 22.72
C THR A 54 -27.94 2.85 23.38
N THR A 55 -27.52 4.08 23.42
CA THR A 55 -28.34 5.19 23.91
C THR A 55 -28.38 6.32 22.89
N GLY A 56 -29.54 6.67 22.37
CA GLY A 56 -29.79 7.73 21.41
C GLY A 56 -29.46 9.15 21.93
N GLY A 57 -28.24 9.39 22.40
CA GLY A 57 -27.72 10.67 22.78
C GLY A 57 -26.99 11.33 21.61
N MET A 58 -27.26 12.62 21.39
CA MET A 58 -26.45 13.46 20.46
C MET A 58 -25.01 13.43 20.92
N ILE A 59 -24.12 12.86 20.09
CA ILE A 59 -22.67 12.87 20.34
C ILE A 59 -22.21 14.31 20.18
N GLU A 60 -21.75 14.93 21.26
CA GLU A 60 -21.02 16.20 21.19
C GLU A 60 -19.81 16.06 20.27
N ARG A 61 -19.60 17.05 19.41
CA ARG A 61 -18.43 17.09 18.52
C ARG A 61 -17.18 17.10 19.38
N GLY A 62 -16.46 15.99 19.41
CA GLY A 62 -15.12 15.97 19.97
C GLY A 62 -14.27 17.03 19.27
N GLU A 63 -13.67 17.93 20.03
CA GLU A 63 -12.72 18.91 19.52
C GLU A 63 -11.53 18.14 18.93
N PHE A 64 -11.22 18.43 17.62
CA PHE A 64 -10.01 17.92 16.99
C PHE A 64 -8.80 18.51 17.69
N ALA A 65 -7.74 17.72 17.82
CA ALA A 65 -6.44 18.28 18.13
C ALA A 65 -6.09 19.33 17.07
N ALA A 66 -5.76 20.54 17.49
CA ALA A 66 -5.42 21.63 16.59
C ALA A 66 -4.30 21.19 15.66
N GLY A 67 -4.57 21.15 14.34
CA GLY A 67 -3.61 20.74 13.31
C GLY A 67 -3.88 19.40 12.62
N GLU A 68 -4.89 18.62 13.06
CA GLU A 68 -5.28 17.41 12.33
C GLU A 68 -6.07 17.76 11.06
N PRO A 69 -5.75 17.11 9.91
CA PRO A 69 -6.48 17.38 8.67
C PRO A 69 -7.93 16.89 8.78
N ASP A 70 -8.88 17.69 8.28
CA ASP A 70 -10.31 17.37 8.24
C ASP A 70 -10.62 16.09 7.45
N ILE A 71 -9.76 15.79 6.47
CA ILE A 71 -9.84 14.57 5.65
C ILE A 71 -8.43 14.04 5.37
N LYS A 72 -8.25 12.74 5.49
CA LYS A 72 -7.01 12.06 5.14
C LYS A 72 -7.25 10.65 4.66
N VAL A 73 -6.22 10.05 4.10
CA VAL A 73 -6.19 8.66 3.68
C VAL A 73 -5.05 7.95 4.39
N THR A 74 -5.29 6.71 4.84
CA THR A 74 -4.23 5.78 5.23
C THR A 74 -4.15 4.64 4.24
N VAL A 75 -2.95 4.13 3.96
CA VAL A 75 -2.72 2.93 3.16
C VAL A 75 -1.93 1.94 4.00
N ASP A 76 -2.59 0.86 4.42
CA ASP A 76 -1.96 -0.21 5.18
C ASP A 76 -1.46 -1.28 4.21
N VAL A 77 -0.16 -1.31 3.97
CA VAL A 77 0.44 -2.17 2.95
C VAL A 77 0.27 -3.66 3.26
N PRO A 78 0.59 -4.17 4.49
CA PRO A 78 0.40 -5.58 4.80
C PRO A 78 -1.05 -6.02 4.81
N ALA A 79 -1.98 -5.10 5.11
CA ALA A 79 -3.43 -5.33 5.10
C ALA A 79 -4.06 -5.13 3.72
N PHE A 80 -3.34 -4.65 2.70
CA PHE A 80 -3.89 -4.31 1.37
C PHE A 80 -5.13 -3.44 1.44
N ARG A 81 -5.10 -2.44 2.31
CA ARG A 81 -6.24 -1.62 2.70
C ARG A 81 -5.93 -0.14 2.53
N LEU A 82 -6.87 0.60 1.96
CA LEU A 82 -6.87 2.05 1.93
C LEU A 82 -8.11 2.54 2.70
N THR A 83 -7.93 3.39 3.68
CA THR A 83 -9.02 3.93 4.50
C THR A 83 -9.11 5.44 4.34
N LEU A 84 -10.32 5.92 4.06
CA LEU A 84 -10.65 7.33 4.06
C LEU A 84 -11.16 7.71 5.45
N TRP A 85 -10.56 8.73 6.03
CA TRP A 85 -10.92 9.34 7.31
C TRP A 85 -11.48 10.73 7.10
N GLN A 86 -12.48 11.10 7.86
CA GLN A 86 -12.99 12.46 7.93
C GLN A 86 -13.25 12.81 9.39
N ASN A 87 -12.68 13.90 9.84
CA ASN A 87 -12.81 14.35 11.20
C ASN A 87 -12.45 13.23 12.22
N GLY A 88 -11.32 12.55 12.00
CA GLY A 88 -10.83 11.47 12.85
C GLY A 88 -11.65 10.17 12.80
N ARG A 89 -12.75 10.11 12.04
CA ARG A 89 -13.62 8.93 11.93
C ARG A 89 -13.42 8.23 10.59
N GLU A 90 -13.45 6.89 10.62
CA GLU A 90 -13.46 6.10 9.40
C GLU A 90 -14.74 6.37 8.60
N VAL A 91 -14.57 6.83 7.36
CA VAL A 91 -15.69 7.00 6.41
C VAL A 91 -15.88 5.74 5.59
N LYS A 92 -14.78 5.19 5.06
CA LYS A 92 -14.83 4.00 4.23
C LYS A 92 -13.45 3.38 4.04
N THR A 93 -13.44 2.05 3.99
CA THR A 93 -12.27 1.26 3.67
C THR A 93 -12.42 0.61 2.29
N TYR A 94 -11.32 0.60 1.53
CA TYR A 94 -11.22 0.06 0.18
C TYR A 94 -10.11 -1.00 0.12
N ARG A 95 -10.32 -1.98 -0.75
CA ARG A 95 -9.32 -3.00 -1.05
C ARG A 95 -8.36 -2.45 -2.11
N VAL A 96 -7.05 -2.69 -1.91
CA VAL A 96 -6.03 -2.22 -2.85
C VAL A 96 -5.05 -3.32 -3.26
N GLY A 97 -4.42 -3.13 -4.42
CA GLY A 97 -3.16 -3.77 -4.78
C GLY A 97 -2.03 -2.77 -4.57
N VAL A 98 -0.84 -3.25 -4.28
CA VAL A 98 0.32 -2.40 -3.99
C VAL A 98 1.55 -2.79 -4.81
N GLY A 99 2.64 -2.07 -4.61
CA GLY A 99 3.92 -2.34 -5.26
C GLY A 99 4.44 -3.75 -5.02
N MET A 100 5.16 -4.30 -6.00
CA MET A 100 5.89 -5.56 -5.86
C MET A 100 7.06 -5.41 -4.87
N LYS A 101 7.56 -6.53 -4.34
CA LYS A 101 8.72 -6.52 -3.43
C LYS A 101 9.95 -5.84 -4.05
N LYS A 102 10.19 -6.01 -5.37
CA LYS A 102 11.26 -5.33 -6.12
C LYS A 102 11.00 -3.81 -6.26
N TYR A 103 9.74 -3.40 -6.30
CA TYR A 103 9.30 -2.01 -6.44
C TYR A 103 8.28 -1.68 -5.35
N PRO A 104 8.70 -1.56 -4.09
CA PRO A 104 7.79 -1.37 -2.98
C PRO A 104 7.15 0.02 -3.01
N LEU A 105 5.93 0.12 -2.50
CA LEU A 105 5.33 1.42 -2.20
C LEU A 105 6.15 2.07 -1.06
N ALA A 106 6.55 3.32 -1.25
CA ALA A 106 7.32 4.03 -0.25
C ALA A 106 6.43 4.40 0.94
N ILE A 107 6.90 4.06 2.14
CA ILE A 107 6.23 4.28 3.43
C ILE A 107 6.39 5.74 3.86
N GLY A 108 5.45 6.22 4.66
CA GLY A 108 5.43 7.55 5.26
C GLY A 108 4.40 8.48 4.60
N GLU A 109 4.36 9.71 5.07
CA GLU A 109 3.41 10.72 4.61
C GLU A 109 3.64 11.10 3.14
N ARG A 110 2.56 11.14 2.41
CA ARG A 110 2.46 11.58 1.01
C ARG A 110 1.38 12.64 0.90
N ARG A 111 1.40 13.41 -0.17
CA ARG A 111 0.42 14.47 -0.41
C ARG A 111 -0.15 14.38 -1.81
N VAL A 112 -1.49 14.40 -1.91
CA VAL A 112 -2.22 14.48 -3.17
C VAL A 112 -2.67 15.93 -3.35
N GLU A 113 -2.17 16.58 -4.38
CA GLU A 113 -2.52 17.97 -4.71
C GLU A 113 -3.63 18.05 -5.77
N GLN A 114 -3.91 16.95 -6.44
CA GLN A 114 -4.88 16.93 -7.53
C GLN A 114 -5.45 15.53 -7.81
N ILE A 115 -6.69 15.52 -8.28
CA ILE A 115 -7.36 14.33 -8.81
C ILE A 115 -7.50 14.52 -10.32
N ILE A 116 -7.08 13.53 -11.10
CA ILE A 116 -7.06 13.60 -12.56
C ILE A 116 -7.89 12.47 -13.15
N TRP A 117 -9.01 12.82 -13.80
CA TRP A 117 -9.80 11.89 -14.60
C TRP A 117 -9.27 11.82 -16.02
N ASN A 118 -9.25 10.64 -16.60
CA ASN A 118 -8.69 10.34 -17.92
C ASN A 118 -7.25 10.91 -18.06
N PRO A 119 -6.31 10.45 -17.21
CA PRO A 119 -4.96 10.97 -17.18
C PRO A 119 -4.16 10.51 -18.40
N ASP A 120 -3.33 11.40 -18.94
CA ASP A 120 -2.21 10.98 -19.74
C ASP A 120 -1.18 10.28 -18.85
N TRP A 121 -0.45 9.31 -19.40
CA TRP A 121 0.65 8.63 -18.75
C TRP A 121 1.98 9.09 -19.35
N ILE A 122 2.91 9.46 -18.49
CA ILE A 122 4.29 9.75 -18.85
C ILE A 122 5.12 8.64 -18.19
N PRO A 123 5.67 7.70 -18.95
CA PRO A 123 6.51 6.64 -18.42
C PRO A 123 7.71 7.22 -17.68
N PRO A 124 7.95 6.83 -16.41
CA PRO A 124 9.08 7.31 -15.64
C PRO A 124 10.40 6.73 -16.18
N ASP A 125 11.51 7.38 -15.82
CA ASP A 125 12.85 6.82 -16.02
C ASP A 125 13.08 5.67 -15.02
N SER A 126 12.81 4.44 -15.47
CA SER A 126 12.88 3.22 -14.67
C SER A 126 13.15 2.01 -15.56
N GLU A 127 13.93 1.06 -15.06
CA GLU A 127 14.30 -0.16 -15.79
C GLU A 127 13.10 -0.88 -16.42
N TRP A 128 12.00 -1.01 -15.65
CA TRP A 128 10.81 -1.73 -16.09
C TRP A 128 10.08 -1.07 -17.27
N VAL A 129 10.33 0.21 -17.56
CA VAL A 129 9.79 0.88 -18.74
C VAL A 129 10.47 0.37 -20.00
N GLY A 130 11.78 0.14 -19.95
CA GLY A 130 12.53 -0.43 -21.07
C GLY A 130 12.10 -1.86 -21.45
N GLU A 131 11.50 -2.59 -20.51
CA GLU A 131 10.95 -3.93 -20.74
C GLU A 131 9.58 -3.92 -21.46
N ARG A 132 8.94 -2.76 -21.59
CA ARG A 132 7.62 -2.61 -22.24
C ARG A 132 7.74 -2.27 -23.71
N ALA A 133 7.32 -3.21 -24.56
CA ALA A 133 7.33 -3.00 -26.01
C ALA A 133 6.53 -1.74 -26.40
N GLY A 134 7.13 -0.90 -27.25
CA GLY A 134 6.50 0.29 -27.81
C GLY A 134 6.23 1.42 -26.78
N VAL A 135 6.97 1.45 -25.67
CA VAL A 135 6.88 2.50 -24.64
C VAL A 135 8.26 3.12 -24.45
N SER A 136 8.35 4.45 -24.49
CA SER A 136 9.58 5.20 -24.26
C SER A 136 9.47 6.07 -23.00
N VAL A 137 10.59 6.22 -22.28
CA VAL A 137 10.68 7.11 -21.12
C VAL A 137 10.32 8.53 -21.55
N GLY A 138 9.46 9.20 -20.79
CA GLY A 138 9.08 10.58 -20.99
C GLY A 138 8.08 10.85 -22.14
N GLU A 139 7.71 9.85 -22.94
CA GLU A 139 6.67 10.05 -23.96
C GLU A 139 5.32 10.35 -23.30
N VAL A 140 4.45 11.08 -23.99
CA VAL A 140 3.09 11.37 -23.51
C VAL A 140 2.11 10.38 -24.10
N ILE A 141 1.73 9.36 -23.35
CA ILE A 141 0.75 8.35 -23.74
C ILE A 141 -0.64 8.83 -23.32
N LYS A 142 -1.48 9.14 -24.30
CA LYS A 142 -2.81 9.72 -24.07
C LYS A 142 -3.75 8.79 -23.31
N ALA A 143 -4.73 9.36 -22.61
CA ALA A 143 -5.79 8.59 -21.93
C ALA A 143 -6.59 7.64 -22.85
N SER A 144 -6.58 7.90 -24.16
CA SER A 144 -7.25 7.06 -25.17
C SER A 144 -6.39 5.92 -25.71
N ASP A 145 -5.08 5.96 -25.46
CA ASP A 145 -4.12 4.99 -25.95
C ASP A 145 -4.20 3.69 -25.13
N PRO A 146 -4.32 2.52 -25.75
CA PRO A 146 -4.40 1.24 -25.02
C PRO A 146 -3.12 0.90 -24.25
N ARG A 147 -1.97 1.52 -24.57
CA ARG A 147 -0.72 1.37 -23.83
C ARG A 147 -0.75 2.06 -22.46
N ASN A 148 -1.71 2.99 -22.23
CA ASN A 148 -1.82 3.73 -20.97
C ASN A 148 -2.34 2.81 -19.84
N PRO A 149 -1.52 2.49 -18.82
CA PRO A 149 -1.89 1.56 -17.76
C PRO A 149 -2.70 2.20 -16.63
N LEU A 150 -2.88 3.52 -16.63
CA LEU A 150 -3.43 4.26 -15.50
C LEU A 150 -4.95 4.16 -15.40
N GLY A 151 -5.61 3.76 -16.51
CA GLY A 151 -7.06 3.68 -16.56
C GLY A 151 -7.75 5.05 -16.50
N LYS A 152 -8.87 5.13 -15.81
CA LYS A 152 -9.76 6.29 -15.83
C LYS A 152 -9.41 7.40 -14.84
N MET A 153 -8.49 7.15 -13.92
CA MET A 153 -8.15 8.13 -12.89
C MET A 153 -6.77 7.90 -12.30
N LYS A 154 -6.11 8.99 -11.90
CA LYS A 154 -4.94 8.96 -11.03
C LYS A 154 -4.99 10.06 -9.97
N MET A 155 -4.38 9.78 -8.84
CA MET A 155 -4.02 10.73 -7.78
C MET A 155 -2.50 10.62 -7.56
N PRO A 156 -1.69 11.62 -7.95
CA PRO A 156 -0.25 11.61 -7.73
C PRO A 156 0.09 11.67 -6.24
N LEU A 157 1.02 10.82 -5.79
CA LEU A 157 1.55 10.77 -4.42
C LEU A 157 2.96 11.38 -4.30
N GLY A 158 3.46 11.97 -5.38
CA GLY A 158 4.86 12.40 -5.46
C GLY A 158 5.84 11.25 -5.72
N GLY A 159 7.07 11.59 -6.14
CA GLY A 159 8.13 10.60 -6.37
C GLY A 159 7.80 9.50 -7.41
N GLY A 160 6.91 9.75 -8.34
CA GLY A 160 6.48 8.76 -9.33
C GLY A 160 5.38 7.80 -8.86
N TYR A 161 5.00 7.83 -7.58
CA TYR A 161 3.94 6.99 -7.02
C TYR A 161 2.55 7.57 -7.30
N LEU A 162 1.59 6.69 -7.53
CA LEU A 162 0.21 7.06 -7.85
C LEU A 162 -0.78 6.17 -7.09
N ILE A 163 -1.98 6.69 -6.84
CA ILE A 163 -3.19 5.86 -6.69
C ILE A 163 -3.88 5.87 -8.05
N HIS A 164 -4.12 4.70 -8.66
CA HIS A 164 -4.74 4.61 -9.98
C HIS A 164 -5.57 3.34 -10.17
N GLU A 165 -6.20 3.20 -11.34
CA GLU A 165 -7.09 2.07 -11.63
C GLU A 165 -6.34 0.74 -11.69
N ALA A 166 -6.89 -0.27 -11.05
CA ALA A 166 -6.47 -1.66 -11.15
C ALA A 166 -6.85 -2.26 -12.52
N HIS A 167 -6.08 -3.22 -13.01
CA HIS A 167 -6.44 -3.95 -14.23
C HIS A 167 -7.70 -4.82 -14.02
N GLY A 168 -7.96 -5.21 -12.78
CA GLY A 168 -9.13 -5.98 -12.40
C GLY A 168 -9.12 -6.39 -10.93
N PRO A 169 -10.14 -7.15 -10.49
CA PRO A 169 -10.26 -7.61 -9.10
C PRO A 169 -9.08 -8.47 -8.63
N ALA A 170 -8.38 -9.14 -9.55
CA ALA A 170 -7.21 -9.95 -9.22
C ALA A 170 -6.00 -9.13 -8.73
N ASP A 171 -5.96 -7.82 -9.00
CA ASP A 171 -4.90 -6.95 -8.48
C ASP A 171 -5.05 -6.74 -6.97
N LEU A 172 -6.28 -6.79 -6.44
CA LEU A 172 -6.55 -6.47 -5.05
C LEU A 172 -6.05 -7.56 -4.10
N GLY A 173 -5.36 -7.14 -3.03
CA GLY A 173 -4.71 -8.06 -2.08
C GLY A 173 -3.41 -8.66 -2.61
N ASN A 174 -2.84 -8.09 -3.67
CA ASN A 174 -1.63 -8.61 -4.32
C ASN A 174 -0.56 -7.53 -4.55
N LEU A 175 0.68 -8.01 -4.68
CA LEU A 175 1.85 -7.21 -5.01
C LEU A 175 1.96 -7.15 -6.54
N VAL A 176 1.42 -6.10 -7.18
CA VAL A 176 1.13 -6.11 -8.63
C VAL A 176 1.63 -4.89 -9.41
N SER A 177 2.15 -3.88 -8.73
CA SER A 177 2.56 -2.64 -9.38
C SER A 177 4.06 -2.37 -9.23
N HIS A 178 4.55 -1.37 -9.93
CA HIS A 178 5.89 -0.83 -9.75
C HIS A 178 5.89 0.32 -8.72
N GLY A 179 5.21 0.09 -7.58
CA GLY A 179 5.16 1.03 -6.45
C GLY A 179 3.82 1.74 -6.25
N CYS A 180 2.92 1.73 -7.22
CA CYS A 180 1.64 2.42 -7.13
C CYS A 180 0.60 1.64 -6.31
N VAL A 181 -0.40 2.36 -5.80
CA VAL A 181 -1.61 1.80 -5.21
C VAL A 181 -2.66 1.60 -6.32
N ARG A 182 -3.20 0.38 -6.43
CA ARG A 182 -4.23 0.03 -7.41
C ARG A 182 -5.58 -0.17 -6.76
N MET A 183 -6.61 0.45 -7.32
CA MET A 183 -7.99 0.35 -6.84
C MET A 183 -8.94 0.00 -8.00
N LEU A 184 -10.06 -0.66 -7.70
CA LEU A 184 -11.11 -0.82 -8.71
C LEU A 184 -11.64 0.54 -9.14
N ARG A 185 -12.06 0.65 -10.41
CA ARG A 185 -12.63 1.88 -10.97
C ARG A 185 -13.79 2.42 -10.13
N SER A 186 -14.68 1.56 -9.69
CA SER A 186 -15.82 1.94 -8.84
C SER A 186 -15.38 2.57 -7.53
N ASP A 187 -14.33 2.00 -6.92
CA ASP A 187 -13.79 2.45 -5.63
C ASP A 187 -13.01 3.77 -5.78
N LEU A 188 -12.25 3.91 -6.87
CA LEU A 188 -11.59 5.18 -7.21
C LEU A 188 -12.59 6.31 -7.41
N TYR A 189 -13.70 6.04 -8.11
CA TYR A 189 -14.75 7.04 -8.31
C TYR A 189 -15.42 7.41 -7.00
N ASP A 190 -15.78 6.44 -6.16
CA ASP A 190 -16.38 6.69 -4.86
C ASP A 190 -15.44 7.47 -3.94
N LEU A 191 -14.15 7.08 -3.86
CA LEU A 191 -13.14 7.80 -3.09
C LEU A 191 -13.01 9.25 -3.58
N SER A 192 -12.85 9.44 -4.89
CA SER A 192 -12.68 10.78 -5.46
C SER A 192 -13.88 11.70 -5.24
N GLU A 193 -15.09 11.15 -5.33
CA GLU A 193 -16.33 11.91 -5.09
C GLU A 193 -16.45 12.33 -3.61
N LYS A 194 -16.07 11.46 -2.70
CA LYS A 194 -16.03 11.79 -1.26
C LYS A 194 -15.00 12.87 -0.95
N ILE A 195 -13.80 12.82 -1.56
CA ILE A 195 -12.78 13.85 -1.40
C ILE A 195 -13.28 15.19 -1.97
N VAL A 196 -13.85 15.17 -3.19
CA VAL A 196 -14.40 16.38 -3.82
C VAL A 196 -15.50 17.01 -2.95
N ALA A 197 -16.39 16.20 -2.40
CA ALA A 197 -17.47 16.67 -1.54
C ALA A 197 -16.94 17.25 -0.21
N ALA A 198 -16.00 16.57 0.44
CA ALA A 198 -15.43 17.01 1.72
C ALA A 198 -14.63 18.31 1.59
N ARG A 199 -13.93 18.50 0.45
CA ARG A 199 -13.16 19.73 0.14
C ARG A 199 -13.98 20.82 -0.52
N SER A 200 -15.26 20.59 -0.82
CA SER A 200 -16.12 21.55 -1.53
C SER A 200 -15.48 22.09 -2.83
N LEU A 201 -14.76 21.22 -3.54
CA LEU A 201 -14.01 21.63 -4.73
C LEU A 201 -14.94 22.13 -5.84
N PRO A 202 -14.49 23.11 -6.68
CA PRO A 202 -15.30 23.69 -7.75
C PRO A 202 -15.39 22.77 -8.97
N VAL A 203 -15.70 21.49 -8.75
CA VAL A 203 -15.87 20.46 -9.78
C VAL A 203 -17.30 19.96 -9.72
N SER A 204 -18.13 20.41 -10.66
CA SER A 204 -19.53 20.02 -10.66
C SER A 204 -19.71 18.52 -10.92
N ALA A 205 -20.74 17.93 -10.31
CA ALA A 205 -21.13 16.53 -10.57
C ALA A 205 -21.33 16.25 -12.07
N LYS A 206 -21.85 17.23 -12.85
CA LYS A 206 -21.98 17.14 -14.31
C LYS A 206 -20.62 16.99 -15.00
N LYS A 207 -19.60 17.74 -14.56
CA LYS A 207 -18.23 17.66 -15.11
C LYS A 207 -17.61 16.30 -14.81
N ILE A 208 -17.75 15.80 -13.59
CA ILE A 208 -17.30 14.45 -13.18
C ILE A 208 -18.04 13.38 -13.99
N ALA A 209 -19.36 13.44 -14.07
CA ALA A 209 -20.15 12.47 -14.84
C ALA A 209 -19.78 12.46 -16.33
N ASN A 210 -19.44 13.63 -16.90
CA ASN A 210 -18.94 13.72 -18.27
C ASN A 210 -17.56 13.09 -18.42
N ALA A 211 -16.62 13.35 -17.50
CA ALA A 211 -15.30 12.74 -17.52
C ALA A 211 -15.38 11.19 -17.44
N LYS A 212 -16.31 10.64 -16.66
CA LYS A 212 -16.53 9.18 -16.59
C LYS A 212 -16.95 8.58 -17.95
N ARG A 213 -17.70 9.32 -18.76
CA ARG A 213 -18.21 8.86 -20.07
C ARG A 213 -17.25 9.12 -21.23
N THR A 214 -16.43 10.15 -21.13
CA THR A 214 -15.54 10.59 -22.20
C THR A 214 -14.10 10.11 -21.97
N LYS A 215 -13.20 10.53 -22.87
CA LYS A 215 -11.75 10.38 -22.72
C LYS A 215 -11.06 11.73 -22.51
N ASN A 216 -11.83 12.79 -22.27
CA ASN A 216 -11.27 14.12 -22.02
C ASN A 216 -10.69 14.20 -20.62
N THR A 217 -9.47 14.69 -20.50
CA THR A 217 -8.81 14.89 -19.21
C THR A 217 -9.52 16.00 -18.42
N VAL A 218 -9.81 15.71 -17.16
CA VAL A 218 -10.35 16.66 -16.20
C VAL A 218 -9.46 16.64 -14.96
N VAL A 219 -9.08 17.81 -14.48
CA VAL A 219 -8.25 17.99 -13.30
C VAL A 219 -9.03 18.75 -12.24
N ALA A 220 -9.08 18.22 -11.03
CA ALA A 220 -9.48 18.94 -9.83
C ALA A 220 -8.22 19.18 -8.99
N ARG A 221 -7.85 20.44 -8.79
CA ARG A 221 -6.80 20.83 -7.86
C ARG A 221 -7.41 20.94 -6.47
N LEU A 222 -6.71 20.42 -5.48
CA LEU A 222 -7.10 20.56 -4.08
C LEU A 222 -6.53 21.90 -3.58
N ASP A 223 -7.35 22.65 -2.85
CA ASP A 223 -6.97 23.91 -2.18
C ASP A 223 -5.99 23.66 -1.04
N ASP A 224 -6.16 22.52 -0.37
CA ASP A 224 -5.25 21.99 0.63
C ASP A 224 -4.91 20.53 0.28
N PRO A 225 -3.63 20.14 0.21
CA PRO A 225 -3.22 18.79 -0.18
C PRO A 225 -3.83 17.74 0.74
N LEU A 226 -4.38 16.66 0.15
CA LEU A 226 -4.84 15.52 0.90
C LEU A 226 -3.65 14.73 1.44
N VAL A 227 -3.58 14.59 2.75
CA VAL A 227 -2.58 13.74 3.40
C VAL A 227 -2.90 12.28 3.12
N VAL A 228 -1.90 11.54 2.64
CA VAL A 228 -1.93 10.09 2.46
C VAL A 228 -0.80 9.49 3.28
N ASP A 229 -1.14 8.82 4.37
CA ASP A 229 -0.18 8.17 5.24
C ASP A 229 -0.05 6.70 4.85
N VAL A 230 1.13 6.30 4.38
CA VAL A 230 1.42 4.93 3.94
C VAL A 230 2.12 4.19 5.06
N ASN A 231 1.43 3.22 5.65
CA ASN A 231 1.86 2.45 6.81
C ASN A 231 2.32 1.05 6.41
N TYR A 232 3.15 0.46 7.28
CA TYR A 232 3.61 -0.92 7.15
C TYR A 232 3.53 -1.65 8.49
N ASP A 233 2.32 -1.67 9.07
CA ASP A 233 2.09 -2.28 10.37
C ASP A 233 1.70 -3.75 10.20
N THR A 234 2.59 -4.65 10.65
CA THR A 234 2.34 -6.10 10.61
C THR A 234 1.64 -6.62 11.86
N HIS A 235 1.61 -5.83 12.91
CA HIS A 235 0.88 -6.06 14.15
C HIS A 235 -0.05 -4.87 14.38
N VAL A 236 -1.34 -5.11 14.56
CA VAL A 236 -2.33 -4.06 14.77
C VAL A 236 -3.32 -4.53 15.82
N VAL A 237 -3.52 -3.73 16.86
CA VAL A 237 -4.59 -3.95 17.82
C VAL A 237 -5.75 -3.03 17.51
N GLU A 238 -6.92 -3.61 17.29
CA GLU A 238 -8.11 -2.89 16.92
C GLU A 238 -9.33 -3.45 17.67
N GLY A 239 -9.97 -2.63 18.49
CA GLY A 239 -11.15 -3.05 19.28
C GLY A 239 -10.86 -4.21 20.22
N GLY A 240 -9.69 -4.24 20.89
CA GLY A 240 -9.30 -5.32 21.77
C GLY A 240 -8.92 -6.63 21.05
N VAL A 241 -8.72 -6.58 19.75
CA VAL A 241 -8.37 -7.72 18.92
C VAL A 241 -7.00 -7.46 18.26
N LEU A 242 -6.08 -8.40 18.42
CA LEU A 242 -4.80 -8.40 17.75
C LEU A 242 -4.98 -8.98 16.34
N HIS A 243 -4.49 -8.23 15.35
CA HIS A 243 -4.38 -8.63 13.96
C HIS A 243 -2.91 -8.76 13.59
N LEU A 244 -2.49 -9.93 13.14
CA LEU A 244 -1.15 -10.17 12.61
C LEU A 244 -1.22 -10.36 11.10
N TYR A 245 -0.40 -9.59 10.39
CA TYR A 245 -0.26 -9.63 8.95
C TYR A 245 1.11 -10.20 8.55
N SER A 246 1.21 -10.71 7.35
CA SER A 246 2.48 -11.16 6.78
C SER A 246 3.38 -9.97 6.44
N ASP A 247 4.67 -10.09 6.69
CA ASP A 247 5.69 -9.14 6.22
C ASP A 247 5.90 -9.30 4.70
N VAL A 248 4.98 -8.72 3.93
CA VAL A 248 4.90 -8.91 2.47
C VAL A 248 6.10 -8.39 1.70
N TYR A 249 6.82 -7.39 2.24
CA TYR A 249 8.03 -6.86 1.63
C TYR A 249 9.32 -7.48 2.20
N GLY A 250 9.24 -8.24 3.30
CA GLY A 250 10.40 -8.80 3.98
C GLY A 250 11.25 -7.74 4.67
N ARG A 251 10.62 -6.83 5.39
CA ARG A 251 11.27 -5.74 6.14
C ARG A 251 11.78 -6.16 7.51
N GLY A 252 11.50 -7.38 7.94
CA GLY A 252 11.87 -7.87 9.26
C GLY A 252 11.02 -7.27 10.38
N THR A 253 9.75 -6.94 10.10
CA THR A 253 8.83 -6.36 11.08
C THR A 253 8.06 -7.40 11.89
N ASN A 254 8.15 -8.69 11.52
CA ASN A 254 7.48 -9.79 12.24
C ASN A 254 8.48 -10.46 13.21
N THR A 255 8.87 -9.74 14.26
CA THR A 255 9.74 -10.28 15.31
C THR A 255 9.00 -10.47 16.63
N VAL A 256 9.49 -11.39 17.46
CA VAL A 256 8.92 -11.63 18.80
C VAL A 256 8.99 -10.36 19.65
N ASP A 257 10.12 -9.65 19.60
CA ASP A 257 10.33 -8.44 20.38
C ASP A 257 9.34 -7.32 20.00
N GLN A 258 9.11 -7.13 18.69
CA GLN A 258 8.13 -6.14 18.21
C GLN A 258 6.71 -6.53 18.59
N LEU A 259 6.33 -7.81 18.44
CA LEU A 259 5.00 -8.27 18.85
C LEU A 259 4.80 -8.14 20.35
N ARG A 260 5.84 -8.47 21.14
CA ARG A 260 5.82 -8.31 22.60
C ARG A 260 5.62 -6.85 23.00
N ALA A 261 6.40 -5.95 22.42
CA ALA A 261 6.29 -4.52 22.68
C ALA A 261 4.89 -3.98 22.33
N GLU A 262 4.29 -4.43 21.22
CA GLU A 262 2.92 -4.07 20.85
C GLU A 262 1.91 -4.56 21.90
N LEU A 263 2.03 -5.83 22.32
CA LEU A 263 1.15 -6.41 23.34
C LEU A 263 1.26 -5.70 24.69
N GLU A 264 2.48 -5.35 25.12
CA GLU A 264 2.73 -4.60 26.36
C GLU A 264 2.06 -3.22 26.34
N GLU A 265 2.07 -2.53 25.20
CA GLU A 265 1.38 -1.24 25.02
C GLU A 265 -0.12 -1.32 25.31
N TYR A 266 -0.73 -2.50 25.06
CA TYR A 266 -2.13 -2.79 25.35
C TYR A 266 -2.34 -3.53 26.68
N GLY A 267 -1.38 -3.50 27.58
CA GLY A 267 -1.48 -4.05 28.93
C GLY A 267 -1.53 -5.57 28.97
N VAL A 268 -0.89 -6.24 28.02
CA VAL A 268 -0.64 -7.69 28.08
C VAL A 268 0.67 -7.94 28.81
N ASP A 269 0.63 -8.74 29.88
CA ASP A 269 1.82 -9.12 30.63
C ASP A 269 2.78 -9.90 29.69
N PRO A 270 4.07 -9.56 29.61
CA PRO A 270 5.06 -10.30 28.84
C PRO A 270 5.11 -11.81 29.14
N ALA A 271 4.75 -12.22 30.38
CA ALA A 271 4.67 -13.60 30.77
C ALA A 271 3.42 -14.35 30.25
N ALA A 272 2.42 -13.64 29.74
CA ALA A 272 1.17 -14.25 29.24
C ALA A 272 1.36 -15.10 27.97
N ALA A 273 2.42 -14.84 27.19
CA ALA A 273 2.79 -15.62 26.02
C ALA A 273 4.30 -15.77 25.90
N ASP A 274 4.77 -17.00 25.95
CA ASP A 274 6.19 -17.28 25.77
C ASP A 274 6.65 -17.07 24.33
N ASP A 275 7.96 -17.01 24.11
CA ASP A 275 8.58 -16.81 22.80
C ASP A 275 8.15 -17.89 21.78
N ALA A 276 7.93 -19.12 22.23
CA ALA A 276 7.54 -20.21 21.34
C ALA A 276 6.11 -19.99 20.82
N THR A 277 5.22 -19.50 21.67
CA THR A 277 3.85 -19.13 21.32
C THR A 277 3.84 -17.95 20.37
N LEU A 278 4.58 -16.85 20.69
CA LEU A 278 4.66 -15.67 19.82
C LEU A 278 5.25 -16.01 18.44
N LYS A 279 6.32 -16.83 18.39
CA LYS A 279 6.89 -17.32 17.12
C LYS A 279 5.88 -18.12 16.30
N LYS A 280 5.07 -18.98 16.92
CA LYS A 280 4.02 -19.70 16.22
C LYS A 280 2.95 -18.75 15.68
N MET A 281 2.49 -17.78 16.48
CA MET A 281 1.52 -16.78 16.05
C MET A 281 2.03 -16.00 14.82
N LEU A 282 3.28 -15.53 14.85
CA LEU A 282 3.92 -14.78 13.76
C LEU A 282 4.11 -15.61 12.48
N ALA A 283 4.18 -16.94 12.59
CA ALA A 283 4.32 -17.83 11.45
C ALA A 283 2.99 -18.17 10.73
N LEU A 284 1.84 -17.88 11.36
CA LEU A 284 0.53 -18.22 10.83
C LEU A 284 0.04 -17.32 9.69
N PRO A 285 0.25 -15.99 9.71
CA PRO A 285 -0.21 -15.10 8.66
C PRO A 285 0.43 -15.43 7.31
N THR A 286 -0.36 -15.31 6.27
CA THR A 286 0.12 -15.34 4.89
C THR A 286 -0.31 -14.04 4.19
N ARG A 287 0.18 -13.79 2.98
CA ARG A 287 -0.27 -12.61 2.22
C ARG A 287 -1.80 -12.51 2.10
N GLN A 288 -2.50 -13.62 2.09
CA GLN A 288 -3.96 -13.66 1.90
C GLN A 288 -4.74 -13.87 3.19
N ARG A 289 -4.08 -14.25 4.28
CA ARG A 289 -4.73 -14.56 5.56
C ARG A 289 -4.00 -13.90 6.70
N GLN A 290 -4.72 -13.13 7.47
CA GLN A 290 -4.29 -12.58 8.76
C GLN A 290 -4.58 -13.57 9.88
N TYR A 291 -3.77 -13.54 10.93
CA TYR A 291 -4.10 -14.22 12.18
C TYR A 291 -4.77 -13.21 13.12
N VAL A 292 -5.89 -13.59 13.72
CA VAL A 292 -6.71 -12.71 14.55
C VAL A 292 -7.01 -13.39 15.87
N VAL A 293 -6.78 -12.70 16.98
CA VAL A 293 -7.04 -13.20 18.33
C VAL A 293 -7.39 -12.05 19.28
N SER A 294 -8.32 -12.26 20.21
CA SER A 294 -8.62 -11.26 21.24
C SER A 294 -7.44 -11.07 22.20
N LEU A 295 -7.22 -9.87 22.69
CA LEU A 295 -6.23 -9.61 23.74
C LEU A 295 -6.54 -10.40 25.01
N GLU A 296 -7.82 -10.61 25.33
CA GLU A 296 -8.27 -11.45 26.44
C GLU A 296 -7.75 -12.90 26.33
N SER A 297 -7.83 -13.48 25.12
CA SER A 297 -7.28 -14.82 24.87
C SER A 297 -5.76 -14.85 24.98
N VAL A 298 -5.07 -13.79 24.55
CA VAL A 298 -3.62 -13.67 24.73
C VAL A 298 -3.28 -13.60 26.21
N LYS A 299 -3.95 -12.73 26.98
CA LYS A 299 -3.75 -12.59 28.44
C LYS A 299 -4.03 -13.90 29.19
N ALA A 300 -4.96 -14.71 28.69
CA ALA A 300 -5.31 -16.00 29.30
C ALA A 300 -4.42 -17.16 28.83
N GLY A 301 -3.36 -16.93 28.04
CA GLY A 301 -2.47 -17.96 27.52
C GLY A 301 -3.10 -18.87 26.45
N ARG A 302 -4.27 -18.50 25.89
CA ARG A 302 -5.01 -19.30 24.92
C ARG A 302 -4.92 -18.75 23.50
N ALA A 303 -3.89 -17.95 23.21
CA ALA A 303 -3.77 -17.26 21.94
C ALA A 303 -3.84 -18.21 20.73
N LEU A 304 -3.20 -19.40 20.79
CA LEU A 304 -3.19 -20.35 19.68
C LEU A 304 -4.46 -21.20 19.58
N GLU A 305 -5.23 -21.33 20.67
CA GLU A 305 -6.48 -22.09 20.71
C GLU A 305 -7.66 -21.26 20.17
N ASP A 306 -7.77 -20.02 20.62
CA ASP A 306 -8.88 -19.11 20.32
C ASP A 306 -8.63 -18.32 19.02
N GLY A 307 -7.36 -18.19 18.60
CA GLY A 307 -6.98 -17.44 17.42
C GLY A 307 -7.42 -18.10 16.12
N ARG A 308 -7.66 -17.27 15.09
CA ARG A 308 -8.19 -17.72 13.80
C ARG A 308 -7.46 -17.09 12.63
N LEU A 309 -7.33 -17.87 11.54
CA LEU A 309 -6.90 -17.36 10.25
C LEU A 309 -8.10 -16.85 9.45
N LEU A 310 -8.19 -15.54 9.27
CA LEU A 310 -9.20 -14.88 8.45
C LEU A 310 -8.61 -14.35 7.15
N PRO A 311 -9.40 -14.18 6.09
CA PRO A 311 -8.92 -13.46 4.91
C PRO A 311 -8.46 -12.05 5.28
N VAL A 312 -7.31 -11.60 4.74
CA VAL A 312 -6.85 -10.20 4.92
C VAL A 312 -7.89 -9.24 4.37
N LEU A 313 -8.49 -9.59 3.24
CA LEU A 313 -9.58 -8.83 2.66
C LEU A 313 -10.85 -9.72 2.68
N PRO A 314 -11.90 -9.30 3.37
CA PRO A 314 -13.16 -10.04 3.32
C PRO A 314 -13.68 -10.11 1.87
N ALA A 315 -14.40 -11.17 1.55
CA ALA A 315 -15.00 -11.30 0.23
C ALA A 315 -15.86 -10.04 -0.07
N PRO A 316 -15.83 -9.52 -1.30
CA PRO A 316 -16.72 -8.43 -1.67
C PRO A 316 -18.16 -8.85 -1.42
N ALA A 317 -18.96 -7.94 -0.85
CA ALA A 317 -20.38 -8.20 -0.66
C ALA A 317 -21.01 -8.63 -2.01
N PRO A 318 -21.86 -9.67 -2.02
CA PRO A 318 -22.47 -10.14 -3.26
C PRO A 318 -23.19 -8.97 -3.93
N ALA A 319 -22.86 -8.73 -5.21
CA ALA A 319 -23.51 -7.69 -5.99
C ALA A 319 -25.03 -7.92 -5.91
N LYS A 320 -25.79 -6.93 -5.42
CA LYS A 320 -27.25 -6.99 -5.43
C LYS A 320 -27.66 -7.25 -6.87
N LYS A 321 -28.11 -8.46 -7.19
CA LYS A 321 -28.70 -8.79 -8.50
C LYS A 321 -29.81 -7.77 -8.71
N LYS A 322 -29.67 -6.87 -9.68
CA LYS A 322 -30.77 -6.04 -10.14
C LYS A 322 -31.85 -7.02 -10.56
N ALA A 323 -32.95 -7.08 -9.82
CA ALA A 323 -34.14 -7.82 -10.23
C ALA A 323 -34.53 -7.25 -11.59
N LEU A 324 -34.33 -8.05 -12.63
CA LEU A 324 -34.81 -7.75 -13.96
C LEU A 324 -36.35 -7.85 -13.87
N ALA A 325 -37.03 -6.71 -13.68
CA ALA A 325 -38.46 -6.64 -13.69
C ALA A 325 -38.92 -7.13 -15.07
N ALA A 326 -39.47 -8.34 -15.10
CA ALA A 326 -40.12 -8.88 -16.26
C ALA A 326 -41.31 -7.93 -16.65
N ARG A 327 -41.09 -7.08 -17.63
CA ARG A 327 -42.17 -6.39 -18.33
C ARG A 327 -43.01 -7.45 -19.02
N LYS A 328 -44.08 -7.89 -18.35
CA LYS A 328 -45.19 -8.55 -19.00
C LYS A 328 -45.76 -7.55 -19.99
N THR A 329 -45.53 -7.75 -21.28
CA THR A 329 -46.28 -7.14 -22.36
C THR A 329 -47.66 -7.76 -22.32
N ALA A 330 -48.64 -7.06 -21.72
CA ALA A 330 -50.03 -7.34 -21.97
C ALA A 330 -50.32 -6.86 -23.39
N ARG A 331 -50.67 -7.77 -24.29
CA ARG A 331 -51.32 -7.48 -25.55
C ARG A 331 -52.78 -7.13 -25.25
N PRO A 332 -53.34 -6.03 -25.75
CA PRO A 332 -54.78 -5.84 -25.75
C PRO A 332 -55.41 -6.69 -26.89
N ALA A 333 -56.56 -7.22 -26.57
CA ALA A 333 -57.44 -7.94 -27.49
C ALA A 333 -58.06 -6.99 -28.53
#